data_3ef1e87b5fc32bf0b0ef31a37dce92e7
#
_entry.id   3ef1e87b5fc32bf0b0ef31a37dce92e7
#
_cell.length_a   1.000
_cell.length_b   1.000
_cell.length_c   1.000
_cell.angle_alpha   90.00
_cell.angle_beta   90.00
_cell.angle_gamma   90.00
#
_symmetry.space_group_name_H-M   'P 1'
#
loop_
_entity.id
_entity.type
_entity.pdbx_description
1 polymer ?
#
loop_
_entity_poly.entity_id
_entity_poly.type
_entity_poly.pdbx_seq_one_letter_code
_entity_poly.pdbx_strand_id
1 'polypeptide(L)'
;YAGFSTVPPKRRVNPNYTRINVQAQRQDPHSIWRHVQRTLALRKDPAWRDLFVYGSFQLVEAEHPQLFAYCRRDEHREVWVISNFTAQPAPIRLPQCSLRCLLANYPDSDPHPGDNLLRPYESLAVLIGAKEKQQ
;
A
#
# COMPACT_ATOMS: atom_id res chain seq x y z
N TYR A 1 -26.70 16.07 -12.24
CA TYR A 1 -25.40 16.73 -12.10
C TYR A 1 -24.52 16.01 -11.06
N ALA A 2 -24.56 14.68 -11.07
CA ALA A 2 -23.79 13.77 -10.23
C ALA A 2 -23.98 13.96 -8.70
N GLY A 3 -25.10 14.54 -8.30
CA GLY A 3 -25.48 14.70 -6.88
C GLY A 3 -24.83 15.85 -6.13
N PHE A 4 -23.94 16.64 -6.73
CA PHE A 4 -23.24 17.74 -6.06
C PHE A 4 -23.60 19.14 -6.58
N SER A 5 -24.47 19.26 -7.58
CA SER A 5 -24.91 20.55 -8.13
C SER A 5 -26.38 20.50 -8.50
N THR A 6 -27.08 21.62 -8.35
CA THR A 6 -28.45 21.85 -8.83
C THR A 6 -28.52 22.56 -10.16
N VAL A 7 -27.37 23.00 -10.68
CA VAL A 7 -27.21 23.69 -11.97
C VAL A 7 -26.21 22.95 -12.85
N PRO A 8 -26.26 23.13 -14.18
CA PRO A 8 -25.27 22.54 -15.08
C PRO A 8 -23.85 22.90 -14.69
N PRO A 9 -22.96 21.92 -14.48
CA PRO A 9 -21.57 22.19 -14.12
C PRO A 9 -20.83 22.84 -15.29
N LYS A 10 -19.93 23.77 -15.01
CA LYS A 10 -19.08 24.44 -16.02
C LYS A 10 -18.16 23.47 -16.76
N ARG A 11 -17.77 22.36 -16.11
CA ARG A 11 -16.98 21.30 -16.71
C ARG A 11 -17.81 20.04 -16.88
N ARG A 12 -17.55 19.29 -17.94
CA ARG A 12 -18.21 18.02 -18.20
C ARG A 12 -17.98 17.07 -17.02
N VAL A 13 -19.06 16.51 -16.50
CA VAL A 13 -19.00 15.43 -15.50
C VAL A 13 -18.54 14.15 -16.20
N ASN A 14 -17.62 13.41 -15.60
CA ASN A 14 -17.19 12.12 -16.12
C ASN A 14 -18.40 11.16 -16.14
N PRO A 15 -18.74 10.56 -17.29
CA PRO A 15 -19.95 9.74 -17.44
C PRO A 15 -19.93 8.47 -16.58
N ASN A 16 -18.78 8.06 -16.05
CA ASN A 16 -18.66 6.90 -15.16
C ASN A 16 -19.12 7.16 -13.71
N TYR A 17 -19.54 8.39 -13.36
CA TYR A 17 -19.94 8.76 -11.99
C TYR A 17 -21.08 7.89 -11.42
N THR A 18 -21.92 7.31 -12.30
CA THR A 18 -22.98 6.39 -11.87
C THR A 18 -22.45 5.09 -11.29
N ARG A 19 -21.25 4.69 -11.69
CA ARG A 19 -20.59 3.45 -11.27
C ARG A 19 -19.41 3.70 -10.33
N ILE A 20 -18.61 4.74 -10.59
CA ILE A 20 -17.43 5.10 -9.80
C ILE A 20 -17.70 6.43 -9.10
N ASN A 21 -18.05 6.36 -7.84
CA ASN A 21 -18.35 7.52 -7.01
C ASN A 21 -18.03 7.24 -5.53
N VAL A 22 -17.92 8.30 -4.74
CA VAL A 22 -17.56 8.21 -3.31
C VAL A 22 -18.58 7.39 -2.52
N GLN A 23 -19.88 7.51 -2.82
CA GLN A 23 -20.93 6.77 -2.10
C GLN A 23 -20.73 5.25 -2.25
N ALA A 24 -20.50 4.76 -3.46
CA ALA A 24 -20.22 3.36 -3.71
C ALA A 24 -18.90 2.92 -3.03
N GLN A 25 -17.83 3.72 -3.16
CA GLN A 25 -16.54 3.40 -2.55
C GLN A 25 -16.57 3.38 -1.01
N ARG A 26 -17.42 4.17 -0.38
CA ARG A 26 -17.58 4.13 1.10
C ARG A 26 -18.22 2.83 1.57
N GLN A 27 -19.03 2.20 0.76
CA GLN A 27 -19.70 0.93 1.06
C GLN A 27 -18.82 -0.29 0.76
N ASP A 28 -17.86 -0.16 -0.17
CA ASP A 28 -16.95 -1.22 -0.56
C ASP A 28 -15.68 -1.23 0.34
N PRO A 29 -15.46 -2.28 1.16
CA PRO A 29 -14.28 -2.39 2.02
C PRO A 29 -12.96 -2.50 1.24
N HIS A 30 -13.01 -2.89 -0.03
CA HIS A 30 -11.84 -3.06 -0.91
C HIS A 30 -11.63 -1.89 -1.88
N SER A 31 -12.42 -0.83 -1.75
CA SER A 31 -12.31 0.35 -2.61
C SER A 31 -10.99 1.10 -2.43
N ILE A 32 -10.59 1.85 -3.46
CA ILE A 32 -9.45 2.77 -3.41
C ILE A 32 -9.61 3.77 -2.26
N TRP A 33 -10.83 4.29 -2.04
CA TRP A 33 -11.10 5.23 -0.94
C TRP A 33 -10.78 4.61 0.43
N ARG A 34 -11.18 3.35 0.67
CA ARG A 34 -10.85 2.62 1.91
C ARG A 34 -9.36 2.31 2.02
N HIS A 35 -8.72 1.98 0.90
CA HIS A 35 -7.27 1.75 0.89
C HIS A 35 -6.50 3.02 1.26
N VAL A 36 -6.85 4.18 0.69
CA VAL A 36 -6.25 5.47 1.05
C VAL A 36 -6.47 5.81 2.53
N GLN A 37 -7.67 5.56 3.07
CA GLN A 37 -7.94 5.76 4.50
C GLN A 37 -7.00 4.91 5.38
N ARG A 38 -6.84 3.61 5.06
CA ARG A 38 -5.93 2.71 5.80
C ARG A 38 -4.48 3.17 5.71
N THR A 39 -4.04 3.60 4.53
CA THR A 39 -2.70 4.15 4.32
C THR A 39 -2.45 5.38 5.17
N LEU A 40 -3.39 6.32 5.19
CA LEU A 40 -3.29 7.53 6.02
C LEU A 40 -3.37 7.21 7.52
N ALA A 41 -4.19 6.25 7.93
CA ALA A 41 -4.28 5.80 9.31
C ALA A 41 -2.94 5.21 9.78
N LEU A 42 -2.35 4.29 9.00
CA LEU A 42 -1.03 3.73 9.29
C LEU A 42 0.05 4.81 9.42
N ARG A 43 0.07 5.78 8.49
CA ARG A 43 1.05 6.88 8.53
C ARG A 43 0.88 7.81 9.73
N LYS A 44 -0.35 7.99 10.23
CA LYS A 44 -0.67 8.86 11.37
C LYS A 44 -0.61 8.15 12.71
N ASP A 45 -0.60 6.83 12.72
CA ASP A 45 -0.52 6.02 13.94
C ASP A 45 0.76 6.38 14.72
N PRO A 46 0.67 6.78 16.00
CA PRO A 46 1.82 7.12 16.82
C PRO A 46 2.90 6.03 16.85
N ALA A 47 2.51 4.75 16.74
CA ALA A 47 3.46 3.63 16.70
C ALA A 47 4.32 3.60 15.41
N TRP A 48 3.86 4.21 14.31
CA TRP A 48 4.50 4.12 12.99
C TRP A 48 4.92 5.46 12.42
N ARG A 49 4.30 6.56 12.90
CA ARG A 49 4.47 7.90 12.35
C ARG A 49 5.94 8.30 12.22
N ASP A 50 6.71 8.12 13.28
CA ASP A 50 8.10 8.61 13.30
C ASP A 50 8.98 7.81 12.32
N LEU A 51 8.76 6.50 12.20
CA LEU A 51 9.41 5.69 11.18
C LEU A 51 9.08 6.19 9.76
N PHE A 52 7.80 6.42 9.45
CA PHE A 52 7.39 6.83 8.09
C PHE A 52 7.74 8.29 7.77
N VAL A 53 7.89 9.16 8.77
CA VAL A 53 8.19 10.58 8.57
C VAL A 53 9.69 10.86 8.63
N TYR A 54 10.36 10.33 9.65
CA TYR A 54 11.75 10.69 9.95
C TYR A 54 12.76 9.54 9.71
N GLY A 55 12.31 8.30 9.60
CA GLY A 55 13.19 7.17 9.32
C GLY A 55 14.01 7.38 8.05
N SER A 56 15.18 6.75 7.96
CA SER A 56 16.00 6.78 6.76
C SER A 56 15.27 6.17 5.57
N PHE A 57 15.60 6.64 4.38
CA PHE A 57 15.06 6.12 3.12
C PHE A 57 16.19 5.47 2.32
N GLN A 58 15.95 4.27 1.84
CA GLN A 58 16.88 3.57 0.95
C GLN A 58 16.07 2.77 -0.09
N LEU A 59 16.48 2.87 -1.37
CA LEU A 59 15.94 1.97 -2.39
C LEU A 59 16.41 0.54 -2.13
N VAL A 60 15.52 -0.41 -2.33
CA VAL A 60 15.79 -1.84 -2.37
C VAL A 60 15.38 -2.34 -3.75
N GLU A 61 16.10 -3.31 -4.30
CA GLU A 61 15.87 -3.79 -5.68
C GLU A 61 15.86 -2.64 -6.73
N ALA A 62 16.80 -1.67 -6.58
CA ALA A 62 16.80 -0.42 -7.35
C ALA A 62 16.83 -0.63 -8.87
N GLU A 63 17.43 -1.72 -9.34
CA GLU A 63 17.54 -2.06 -10.76
C GLU A 63 16.41 -2.98 -11.26
N HIS A 64 15.43 -3.31 -10.42
CA HIS A 64 14.35 -4.20 -10.83
C HIS A 64 13.42 -3.50 -11.83
N PRO A 65 13.20 -4.05 -13.05
CA PRO A 65 12.50 -3.32 -14.12
C PRO A 65 11.00 -3.13 -13.89
N GLN A 66 10.39 -3.87 -12.97
CA GLN A 66 8.94 -3.88 -12.73
C GLN A 66 8.56 -3.36 -11.35
N LEU A 67 9.50 -3.32 -10.40
CA LEU A 67 9.23 -2.95 -9.03
C LEU A 67 9.78 -1.58 -8.69
N PHE A 68 9.01 -0.85 -7.89
CA PHE A 68 9.54 0.24 -7.08
C PHE A 68 9.50 -0.22 -5.63
N ALA A 69 10.69 -0.39 -5.06
CA ALA A 69 10.82 -0.87 -3.70
C ALA A 69 11.79 0.00 -2.90
N TYR A 70 11.41 0.31 -1.68
CA TYR A 70 12.24 1.06 -0.75
C TYR A 70 12.01 0.61 0.68
N CYS A 71 12.99 0.85 1.55
CA CYS A 71 12.81 0.69 2.98
C CYS A 71 12.78 2.02 3.70
N ARG A 72 12.02 2.04 4.79
CA ARG A 72 12.08 3.05 5.85
C ARG A 72 12.64 2.38 7.09
N ARG A 73 13.67 2.98 7.70
CA ARG A 73 14.35 2.39 8.87
C ARG A 73 14.57 3.43 9.94
N ASP A 74 14.33 3.04 11.18
CA ASP A 74 14.79 3.72 12.40
C ASP A 74 15.74 2.80 13.19
N GLU A 75 16.08 3.14 14.41
CA GLU A 75 17.00 2.37 15.28
C GLU A 75 16.48 0.96 15.61
N HIS A 76 15.16 0.74 15.51
CA HIS A 76 14.51 -0.47 16.02
C HIS A 76 13.67 -1.21 14.98
N ARG A 77 13.33 -0.56 13.88
CA ARG A 77 12.36 -1.08 12.92
C ARG A 77 12.78 -0.81 11.49
N GLU A 78 12.41 -1.71 10.63
CA GLU A 78 12.54 -1.57 9.19
C GLU A 78 11.24 -2.00 8.50
N VAL A 79 10.71 -1.14 7.63
CA VAL A 79 9.55 -1.43 6.80
C VAL A 79 9.93 -1.33 5.34
N TRP A 80 9.69 -2.37 4.59
CA TRP A 80 9.80 -2.34 3.14
C TRP A 80 8.44 -1.99 2.53
N VAL A 81 8.46 -1.04 1.60
CA VAL A 81 7.31 -0.70 0.76
C VAL A 81 7.67 -1.12 -0.66
N ILE A 82 6.85 -1.98 -1.24
CA ILE A 82 7.12 -2.64 -2.50
C ILE A 82 5.88 -2.48 -3.38
N SER A 83 6.07 -2.08 -4.64
CA SER A 83 4.97 -1.91 -5.59
C SER A 83 5.37 -2.44 -6.95
N ASN A 84 4.55 -3.33 -7.49
CA ASN A 84 4.64 -3.76 -8.88
C ASN A 84 3.85 -2.77 -9.75
N PHE A 85 4.53 -2.07 -10.66
CA PHE A 85 3.92 -1.07 -11.54
C PHE A 85 3.48 -1.65 -12.89
N THR A 86 3.53 -2.96 -13.04
CA THR A 86 3.24 -3.61 -14.32
C THR A 86 2.01 -4.50 -14.27
N ALA A 87 1.48 -4.81 -15.44
CA ALA A 87 0.39 -5.77 -15.63
C ALA A 87 0.87 -7.24 -15.61
N GLN A 88 2.16 -7.48 -15.30
CA GLN A 88 2.74 -8.82 -15.21
C GLN A 88 3.13 -9.11 -13.76
N PRO A 89 3.09 -10.38 -13.33
CA PRO A 89 3.65 -10.77 -12.04
C PRO A 89 5.15 -10.44 -11.97
N ALA A 90 5.60 -9.98 -10.82
CA ALA A 90 6.99 -9.58 -10.59
C ALA A 90 7.60 -10.34 -9.41
N PRO A 91 8.71 -11.05 -9.62
CA PRO A 91 9.39 -11.75 -8.54
C PRO A 91 10.12 -10.77 -7.62
N ILE A 92 10.16 -11.06 -6.33
CA ILE A 92 10.97 -10.37 -5.33
C ILE A 92 11.42 -11.35 -4.26
N ARG A 93 12.62 -11.14 -3.74
CA ARG A 93 13.12 -11.90 -2.60
C ARG A 93 13.08 -11.04 -1.34
N LEU A 94 12.27 -11.45 -0.36
CA LEU A 94 12.19 -10.82 0.94
C LEU A 94 13.24 -11.40 1.91
N PRO A 95 13.67 -10.64 2.94
CA PRO A 95 14.65 -11.11 3.92
C PRO A 95 14.21 -12.41 4.62
N GLN A 96 15.18 -13.27 4.96
CA GLN A 96 14.98 -14.52 5.68
C GLN A 96 14.82 -14.28 7.19
N CYS A 97 13.73 -13.60 7.57
CA CYS A 97 13.40 -13.30 8.95
C CYS A 97 11.88 -13.23 9.11
N SER A 98 11.39 -13.05 10.32
CA SER A 98 9.96 -12.85 10.54
C SER A 98 9.45 -11.60 9.82
N LEU A 99 8.31 -11.71 9.18
CA LEU A 99 7.66 -10.64 8.44
C LEU A 99 6.25 -10.39 8.97
N ARG A 100 5.80 -9.14 8.88
CA ARG A 100 4.40 -8.78 9.13
C ARG A 100 3.90 -7.82 8.08
N CYS A 101 2.88 -8.20 7.34
CA CYS A 101 2.18 -7.30 6.44
C CYS A 101 1.45 -6.22 7.24
N LEU A 102 1.80 -4.94 7.01
CA LEU A 102 1.15 -3.80 7.64
C LEU A 102 0.02 -3.25 6.78
N LEU A 103 0.19 -3.31 5.47
CA LEU A 103 -0.76 -2.83 4.50
C LEU A 103 -0.55 -3.53 3.16
N ALA A 104 -1.66 -3.86 2.50
CA ALA A 104 -1.68 -4.36 1.13
C ALA A 104 -2.90 -3.83 0.40
N ASN A 105 -2.82 -3.71 -0.93
CA ASN A 105 -3.97 -3.35 -1.75
C ASN A 105 -4.81 -4.57 -2.15
N TYR A 106 -4.24 -5.78 -2.13
CA TYR A 106 -5.00 -7.02 -2.23
C TYR A 106 -5.28 -7.57 -0.82
N PRO A 107 -6.53 -7.98 -0.51
CA PRO A 107 -6.91 -8.36 0.86
C PRO A 107 -6.27 -9.67 1.34
N ASP A 108 -5.86 -10.51 0.41
CA ASP A 108 -5.28 -11.84 0.61
C ASP A 108 -3.76 -11.86 0.36
N SER A 109 -3.09 -10.71 0.42
CA SER A 109 -1.62 -10.64 0.33
C SER A 109 -0.99 -11.27 1.57
N ASP A 110 -0.08 -12.22 1.34
CA ASP A 110 0.64 -12.96 2.39
C ASP A 110 2.14 -13.02 2.09
N PRO A 111 2.88 -11.92 2.33
CA PRO A 111 4.33 -11.89 2.12
C PRO A 111 5.03 -12.81 3.13
N HIS A 112 5.93 -13.66 2.63
CA HIS A 112 6.70 -14.60 3.44
C HIS A 112 8.21 -14.48 3.19
N PRO A 113 9.07 -14.98 4.09
CA PRO A 113 10.52 -14.98 3.90
C PRO A 113 10.92 -15.71 2.62
N GLY A 114 11.89 -15.15 1.89
CA GLY A 114 12.39 -15.74 0.64
C GLY A 114 11.66 -15.25 -0.60
N ASP A 115 11.47 -16.14 -1.54
CA ASP A 115 10.98 -15.80 -2.88
C ASP A 115 9.47 -15.58 -2.88
N ASN A 116 9.05 -14.43 -3.36
CA ASN A 116 7.65 -14.02 -3.50
C ASN A 116 7.36 -13.63 -4.95
N LEU A 117 6.10 -13.69 -5.34
CA LEU A 117 5.64 -13.25 -6.64
C LEU A 117 4.51 -12.23 -6.45
N LEU A 118 4.81 -10.95 -6.64
CA LEU A 118 3.81 -9.90 -6.58
C LEU A 118 2.89 -9.99 -7.81
N ARG A 119 1.60 -9.92 -7.56
CA ARG A 119 0.58 -9.84 -8.62
C ARG A 119 0.69 -8.52 -9.41
N PRO A 120 0.08 -8.43 -10.59
CA PRO A 120 -0.03 -7.15 -11.30
C PRO A 120 -0.55 -6.04 -10.40
N TYR A 121 0.18 -4.91 -10.36
CA TYR A 121 -0.17 -3.73 -9.56
C TYR A 121 -0.32 -3.98 -8.05
N GLU A 122 0.25 -5.06 -7.53
CA GLU A 122 0.27 -5.32 -6.08
C GLU A 122 1.24 -4.39 -5.37
N SER A 123 0.79 -3.87 -4.22
CA SER A 123 1.58 -3.00 -3.36
C SER A 123 1.47 -3.45 -1.91
N LEU A 124 2.63 -3.59 -1.26
CA LEU A 124 2.79 -4.08 0.10
C LEU A 124 3.59 -3.10 0.96
N ALA A 125 3.24 -3.01 2.23
CA ALA A 125 4.11 -2.47 3.28
C ALA A 125 4.36 -3.59 4.31
N VAL A 126 5.61 -4.02 4.45
CA VAL A 126 6.00 -5.19 5.23
C VAL A 126 7.01 -4.80 6.30
N LEU A 127 6.71 -5.06 7.57
CA LEU A 127 7.65 -4.94 8.68
C LEU A 127 8.64 -6.11 8.60
N ILE A 128 9.93 -5.80 8.61
CA ILE A 128 11.03 -6.73 8.54
C ILE A 128 11.55 -7.00 9.95
N GLY A 129 11.81 -8.26 10.28
CA GLY A 129 12.34 -8.64 11.58
C GLY A 129 11.33 -8.44 12.73
N ALA A 130 10.03 -8.60 12.46
CA ALA A 130 9.01 -8.52 13.49
C ALA A 130 9.32 -9.53 14.60
N LYS A 131 9.71 -9.07 15.78
CA LYS A 131 9.78 -9.94 16.96
C LYS A 131 8.35 -10.36 17.29
N GLU A 132 8.08 -11.65 17.31
CA GLU A 132 6.85 -12.16 17.93
C GLU A 132 6.80 -11.63 19.36
N LYS A 133 5.74 -10.91 19.70
CA LYS A 133 5.46 -10.63 21.11
C LYS A 133 5.21 -11.99 21.75
N GLN A 134 6.17 -12.50 22.49
CA GLN A 134 5.91 -13.58 23.44
C GLN A 134 4.84 -13.04 24.42
N GLN A 135 3.68 -13.67 24.35
CA GLN A 135 2.62 -13.49 25.35
C GLN A 135 3.03 -14.16 26.64
#